data_23b62edb3fd306283b3cee7638f0c4c2
#
_entry.id   23b62edb3fd306283b3cee7638f0c4c2
#
_cell.length_a   1.000
_cell.length_b   1.000
_cell.length_c   1.000
_cell.angle_alpha   90.00
_cell.angle_beta   90.00
_cell.angle_gamma   90.00
#
_symmetry.space_group_name_H-M   'P 1'
#
loop_
_entity.id
_entity.type
_entity.pdbx_description
1 polymer ?
#
loop_
_entity_poly.entity_id
_entity_poly.type
_entity_poly.pdbx_seq_one_letter_code
_entity_poly.pdbx_strand_id
1 'polypeptide(L)'
;MQNLEEYIEQHTTAEPEWLREITRDTNLHVLNPHMLSGQVQGELLRMLSRMIRPKRILELGTFTGYSALCLAEGLEDGGEVITIEHNDELEETIRRNLSRTPIGARVHLLIGDAKQILHEWQAQDSDKTPTKPRLNPDSPVRFDLAFIDADKREYCAYYELVYPLVREGGFIVADNTLWDGHVVDPAYDRDKQTIGLREFNRMVAEDERVSQVILPVRDGLTIIYKKQSTPLD
;
A
#
# COMPACT_ATOMS: atom_id res chain seq x y z
N MET A 1 -30.65 -7.38 -14.30
CA MET A 1 -30.24 -8.16 -13.11
C MET A 1 -29.05 -7.43 -12.50
N GLN A 2 -29.10 -7.18 -11.21
CA GLN A 2 -27.95 -6.61 -10.45
C GLN A 2 -26.80 -7.61 -10.53
N ASN A 3 -25.58 -7.14 -10.81
CA ASN A 3 -24.41 -7.99 -10.79
C ASN A 3 -23.86 -8.14 -9.36
N LEU A 4 -22.94 -9.07 -9.14
CA LEU A 4 -22.39 -9.34 -7.82
C LEU A 4 -21.59 -8.15 -7.27
N GLU A 5 -20.87 -7.42 -8.10
CA GLU A 5 -20.09 -6.25 -7.71
C GLU A 5 -20.99 -5.12 -7.21
N GLU A 6 -22.04 -4.78 -7.95
CA GLU A 6 -23.05 -3.80 -7.52
C GLU A 6 -23.70 -4.20 -6.18
N TYR A 7 -23.96 -5.49 -5.98
CA TYR A 7 -24.50 -5.98 -4.71
C TYR A 7 -23.50 -5.77 -3.56
N ILE A 8 -22.23 -6.11 -3.76
CA ILE A 8 -21.17 -5.93 -2.75
C ILE A 8 -21.03 -4.44 -2.40
N GLU A 9 -20.95 -3.55 -3.39
CA GLU A 9 -20.84 -2.10 -3.16
C GLU A 9 -22.01 -1.56 -2.35
N GLN A 10 -23.25 -1.95 -2.69
CA GLN A 10 -24.46 -1.51 -1.97
C GLN A 10 -24.53 -2.01 -0.53
N HIS A 11 -23.83 -3.10 -0.19
CA HIS A 11 -23.78 -3.69 1.15
C HIS A 11 -22.47 -3.40 1.86
N THR A 12 -21.60 -2.61 1.27
CA THR A 12 -20.38 -2.09 1.89
C THR A 12 -20.66 -0.70 2.48
N THR A 13 -20.03 -0.36 3.59
CA THR A 13 -20.11 0.98 4.19
C THR A 13 -19.82 2.06 3.14
N ALA A 14 -20.72 3.05 3.05
CA ALA A 14 -20.56 4.12 2.08
C ALA A 14 -19.32 4.97 2.38
N GLU A 15 -18.68 5.44 1.31
CA GLU A 15 -17.57 6.37 1.42
C GLU A 15 -17.99 7.67 2.14
N PRO A 16 -17.15 8.22 3.02
CA PRO A 16 -17.34 9.57 3.52
C PRO A 16 -17.29 10.60 2.37
N GLU A 17 -17.89 11.78 2.58
CA GLU A 17 -18.04 12.80 1.53
C GLU A 17 -16.70 13.16 0.88
N TRP A 18 -15.65 13.37 1.67
CA TRP A 18 -14.35 13.74 1.17
C TRP A 18 -13.68 12.66 0.28
N LEU A 19 -13.94 11.34 0.53
CA LEU A 19 -13.50 10.26 -0.38
C LEU A 19 -14.30 10.26 -1.69
N ARG A 20 -15.60 10.48 -1.63
CA ARG A 20 -16.44 10.62 -2.84
C ARG A 20 -16.01 11.79 -3.72
N GLU A 21 -15.60 12.90 -3.11
CA GLU A 21 -15.04 14.03 -3.85
C GLU A 21 -13.73 13.66 -4.53
N ILE A 22 -12.82 12.93 -3.85
CA ILE A 22 -11.57 12.44 -4.44
C ILE A 22 -11.87 11.48 -5.59
N THR A 23 -12.78 10.54 -5.41
CA THR A 23 -13.22 9.61 -6.46
C THR A 23 -13.75 10.36 -7.67
N ARG A 24 -14.62 11.36 -7.45
CA ARG A 24 -15.17 12.18 -8.53
C ARG A 24 -14.09 12.96 -9.26
N ASP A 25 -13.22 13.67 -8.53
CA ASP A 25 -12.16 14.49 -9.12
C ASP A 25 -11.16 13.63 -9.89
N THR A 26 -10.81 12.44 -9.37
CA THR A 26 -9.94 11.48 -10.06
C THR A 26 -10.57 11.05 -11.40
N ASN A 27 -11.85 10.67 -11.39
CA ASN A 27 -12.54 10.24 -12.62
C ASN A 27 -12.68 11.35 -13.66
N LEU A 28 -12.74 12.62 -13.25
CA LEU A 28 -12.93 13.74 -14.15
C LEU A 28 -11.62 14.33 -14.71
N HIS A 29 -10.52 14.23 -13.96
CA HIS A 29 -9.33 15.03 -14.23
C HIS A 29 -8.00 14.25 -14.26
N VAL A 30 -7.99 12.99 -13.87
CA VAL A 30 -6.75 12.20 -13.79
C VAL A 30 -6.75 11.10 -14.84
N LEU A 31 -5.61 10.85 -15.46
CA LEU A 31 -5.43 9.74 -16.40
C LEU A 31 -5.52 8.39 -15.66
N ASN A 32 -6.12 7.40 -16.33
CA ASN A 32 -6.30 6.04 -15.80
C ASN A 32 -7.05 5.99 -14.45
N PRO A 33 -8.24 6.60 -14.33
CA PRO A 33 -8.96 6.70 -13.06
C PRO A 33 -9.35 5.33 -12.47
N HIS A 34 -9.34 4.26 -13.28
CA HIS A 34 -9.58 2.88 -12.84
C HIS A 34 -8.51 2.35 -11.88
N MET A 35 -7.35 3.01 -11.77
CA MET A 35 -6.31 2.70 -10.79
C MET A 35 -6.73 3.04 -9.35
N LEU A 36 -7.80 3.81 -9.16
CA LEU A 36 -8.32 4.14 -7.84
C LEU A 36 -8.82 2.87 -7.12
N SER A 37 -8.47 2.69 -5.84
CA SER A 37 -8.88 1.51 -5.05
C SER A 37 -10.39 1.34 -4.96
N GLY A 38 -11.17 2.45 -4.87
CA GLY A 38 -12.63 2.43 -4.78
C GLY A 38 -13.18 2.01 -3.43
N GLN A 39 -14.53 2.04 -3.31
CA GLN A 39 -15.25 1.91 -2.02
C GLN A 39 -14.95 0.61 -1.28
N VAL A 40 -15.04 -0.53 -1.94
CA VAL A 40 -14.92 -1.85 -1.29
C VAL A 40 -13.51 -2.08 -0.75
N GLN A 41 -12.51 -1.84 -1.58
CA GLN A 41 -11.11 -1.99 -1.17
C GLN A 41 -10.69 -0.89 -0.19
N GLY A 42 -11.14 0.35 -0.38
CA GLY A 42 -10.89 1.43 0.56
C GLY A 42 -11.43 1.12 1.96
N GLU A 43 -12.66 0.58 2.07
CA GLU A 43 -13.20 0.18 3.37
C GLU A 43 -12.44 -1.01 3.97
N LEU A 44 -12.00 -1.96 3.15
CA LEU A 44 -11.16 -3.05 3.62
C LEU A 44 -9.82 -2.52 4.18
N LEU A 45 -9.15 -1.59 3.50
CA LEU A 45 -7.93 -0.96 3.99
C LEU A 45 -8.15 -0.20 5.31
N ARG A 46 -9.28 0.52 5.43
CA ARG A 46 -9.69 1.19 6.67
C ARG A 46 -9.87 0.18 7.82
N MET A 47 -10.57 -0.94 7.55
CA MET A 47 -10.78 -2.00 8.55
C MET A 47 -9.46 -2.66 8.96
N LEU A 48 -8.59 -3.01 8.01
CA LEU A 48 -7.28 -3.58 8.30
C LEU A 48 -6.44 -2.63 9.17
N SER A 49 -6.38 -1.36 8.80
CA SER A 49 -5.67 -0.35 9.58
C SER A 49 -6.26 -0.20 10.99
N ARG A 50 -7.59 -0.15 11.14
CA ARG A 50 -8.25 -0.09 12.46
C ARG A 50 -8.00 -1.33 13.33
N MET A 51 -7.90 -2.52 12.72
CA MET A 51 -7.58 -3.75 13.46
C MET A 51 -6.12 -3.79 13.90
N ILE A 52 -5.19 -3.34 13.06
CA ILE A 52 -3.74 -3.34 13.32
C ILE A 52 -3.38 -2.20 14.27
N ARG A 53 -4.04 -1.04 14.18
CA ARG A 53 -3.77 0.19 14.93
C ARG A 53 -2.29 0.62 14.80
N PRO A 54 -1.82 0.85 13.57
CA PRO A 54 -0.40 1.11 13.34
C PRO A 54 -0.01 2.51 13.82
N LYS A 55 1.25 2.65 14.27
CA LYS A 55 1.89 3.96 14.45
C LYS A 55 2.46 4.47 13.14
N ARG A 56 3.01 3.57 12.33
CA ARG A 56 3.67 3.96 11.08
C ARG A 56 3.24 3.03 9.95
N ILE A 57 2.77 3.64 8.88
CA ILE A 57 2.40 2.95 7.65
C ILE A 57 3.30 3.45 6.53
N LEU A 58 3.80 2.51 5.73
CA LEU A 58 4.46 2.79 4.45
C LEU A 58 3.51 2.46 3.32
N GLU A 59 3.41 3.33 2.32
CA GLU A 59 2.69 3.07 1.09
C GLU A 59 3.60 3.32 -0.11
N LEU A 60 3.63 2.39 -1.05
CA LEU A 60 4.29 2.50 -2.35
C LEU A 60 3.24 2.60 -3.45
N GLY A 61 3.19 3.76 -4.11
CA GLY A 61 2.14 4.13 -5.07
C GLY A 61 1.00 4.89 -4.39
N THR A 62 1.06 6.22 -4.47
CA THR A 62 0.06 7.12 -3.86
C THR A 62 -1.12 7.38 -4.79
N PHE A 63 -0.84 7.48 -6.11
CA PHE A 63 -1.78 7.91 -7.14
C PHE A 63 -2.45 9.24 -6.78
N THR A 64 -3.71 9.23 -6.31
CA THR A 64 -4.41 10.45 -5.89
C THR A 64 -4.59 10.58 -4.36
N GLY A 65 -3.97 9.70 -3.58
CA GLY A 65 -3.97 9.73 -2.12
C GLY A 65 -5.17 9.04 -1.45
N TYR A 66 -5.99 8.34 -2.21
CA TYR A 66 -7.20 7.68 -1.72
C TYR A 66 -6.89 6.58 -0.70
N SER A 67 -6.04 5.62 -1.06
CA SER A 67 -5.61 4.51 -0.19
C SER A 67 -4.84 5.00 1.03
N ALA A 68 -3.94 5.99 0.87
CA ALA A 68 -3.22 6.62 1.96
C ALA A 68 -4.17 7.18 3.05
N LEU A 69 -5.24 7.86 2.62
CA LEU A 69 -6.25 8.40 3.53
C LEU A 69 -7.09 7.30 4.19
N CYS A 70 -7.43 6.24 3.45
CA CYS A 70 -8.11 5.07 4.02
C CYS A 70 -7.27 4.41 5.11
N LEU A 71 -5.98 4.20 4.85
CA LEU A 71 -5.02 3.63 5.80
C LEU A 71 -4.82 4.54 7.03
N ALA A 72 -4.80 5.86 6.83
CA ALA A 72 -4.60 6.81 7.91
C ALA A 72 -5.70 6.78 8.99
N GLU A 73 -6.93 6.36 8.65
CA GLU A 73 -8.04 6.31 9.60
C GLU A 73 -7.88 5.31 10.75
N GLY A 74 -7.01 4.30 10.60
CA GLY A 74 -6.73 3.33 11.65
C GLY A 74 -5.50 3.65 12.50
N LEU A 75 -4.77 4.72 12.20
CA LEU A 75 -3.57 5.10 12.92
C LEU A 75 -3.81 5.35 14.42
N GLU A 76 -2.90 4.87 15.26
CA GLU A 76 -2.85 5.29 16.67
C GLU A 76 -2.61 6.78 16.81
N ASP A 77 -2.85 7.33 18.01
CA ASP A 77 -2.56 8.74 18.31
C ASP A 77 -1.09 9.07 18.06
N GLY A 78 -0.87 10.14 17.28
CA GLY A 78 0.48 10.53 16.85
C GLY A 78 1.12 9.65 15.77
N GLY A 79 0.37 8.67 15.21
CA GLY A 79 0.86 7.85 14.10
C GLY A 79 0.82 8.59 12.75
N GLU A 80 1.51 8.05 11.76
CA GLU A 80 1.71 8.65 10.44
C GLU A 80 1.68 7.62 9.29
N VAL A 81 1.29 8.07 8.11
CA VAL A 81 1.47 7.36 6.84
C VAL A 81 2.58 8.06 6.06
N ILE A 82 3.53 7.30 5.56
CA ILE A 82 4.52 7.77 4.59
C ILE A 82 4.15 7.12 3.27
N THR A 83 3.83 7.93 2.26
CA THR A 83 3.45 7.45 0.94
C THR A 83 4.41 7.97 -0.11
N ILE A 84 4.80 7.11 -1.04
CA ILE A 84 5.79 7.42 -2.08
C ILE A 84 5.12 7.36 -3.44
N GLU A 85 5.21 8.47 -4.20
CA GLU A 85 4.72 8.58 -5.57
C GLU A 85 5.87 8.85 -6.54
N HIS A 86 5.91 8.09 -7.63
CA HIS A 86 6.92 8.28 -8.66
C HIS A 86 6.60 9.42 -9.62
N ASN A 87 5.32 9.62 -9.92
CA ASN A 87 4.86 10.63 -10.86
C ASN A 87 4.69 11.99 -10.17
N ASP A 88 5.63 12.91 -10.39
CA ASP A 88 5.61 14.26 -9.83
C ASP A 88 4.47 15.14 -10.37
N GLU A 89 3.90 14.82 -11.53
CA GLU A 89 2.72 15.53 -12.07
C GLU A 89 1.48 15.37 -11.16
N LEU A 90 1.43 14.34 -10.33
CA LEU A 90 0.34 14.10 -9.39
C LEU A 90 0.49 14.85 -8.06
N GLU A 91 1.65 15.43 -7.77
CA GLU A 91 1.95 16.03 -6.46
C GLU A 91 0.90 17.04 -6.01
N GLU A 92 0.54 17.99 -6.87
CA GLU A 92 -0.46 19.04 -6.54
C GLU A 92 -1.83 18.41 -6.25
N THR A 93 -2.24 17.45 -7.06
CA THR A 93 -3.52 16.74 -6.87
C THR A 93 -3.54 15.96 -5.56
N ILE A 94 -2.47 15.23 -5.25
CA ILE A 94 -2.35 14.48 -3.99
C ILE A 94 -2.44 15.44 -2.80
N ARG A 95 -1.63 16.50 -2.78
CA ARG A 95 -1.62 17.49 -1.69
C ARG A 95 -2.98 18.15 -1.49
N ARG A 96 -3.67 18.50 -2.57
CA ARG A 96 -5.04 19.02 -2.54
C ARG A 96 -6.01 18.00 -1.92
N ASN A 97 -5.93 16.75 -2.33
CA ASN A 97 -6.80 15.70 -1.81
C ASN A 97 -6.54 15.41 -0.33
N LEU A 98 -5.28 15.35 0.10
CA LEU A 98 -4.92 15.21 1.51
C LEU A 98 -5.47 16.35 2.37
N SER A 99 -5.54 17.58 1.84
CA SER A 99 -6.08 18.74 2.57
C SER A 99 -7.61 18.74 2.77
N ARG A 100 -8.35 17.83 2.11
CA ARG A 100 -9.82 17.74 2.24
C ARG A 100 -10.29 17.22 3.60
N THR A 101 -9.40 16.62 4.37
CA THR A 101 -9.72 16.04 5.67
C THR A 101 -8.60 16.28 6.68
N PRO A 102 -8.91 16.52 7.97
CA PRO A 102 -7.89 16.68 9.00
C PRO A 102 -6.92 15.49 9.12
N ILE A 103 -7.37 14.27 8.76
CA ILE A 103 -6.52 13.08 8.81
C ILE A 103 -5.39 13.14 7.80
N GLY A 104 -5.55 13.87 6.69
CA GLY A 104 -4.50 14.05 5.69
C GLY A 104 -3.25 14.76 6.22
N ALA A 105 -3.35 15.52 7.32
CA ALA A 105 -2.18 16.09 8.00
C ALA A 105 -1.23 15.03 8.58
N ARG A 106 -1.68 13.78 8.70
CA ARG A 106 -0.90 12.62 9.15
C ARG A 106 -0.30 11.82 7.99
N VAL A 107 -0.51 12.26 6.76
CA VAL A 107 0.00 11.60 5.54
C VAL A 107 1.14 12.44 4.96
N HIS A 108 2.32 11.86 4.89
CA HIS A 108 3.55 12.49 4.40
C HIS A 108 3.88 11.96 3.01
N LEU A 109 3.68 12.81 2.00
CA LEU A 109 3.99 12.51 0.61
C LEU A 109 5.46 12.74 0.31
N LEU A 110 6.10 11.71 -0.26
CA LEU A 110 7.43 11.77 -0.87
C LEU A 110 7.29 11.56 -2.38
N ILE A 111 7.88 12.44 -3.18
CA ILE A 111 7.96 12.29 -4.63
C ILE A 111 9.33 11.71 -4.99
N GLY A 112 9.35 10.58 -5.72
CA GLY A 112 10.58 9.95 -6.18
C GLY A 112 10.47 8.46 -6.45
N ASP A 113 11.61 7.86 -6.79
CA ASP A 113 11.71 6.41 -6.99
C ASP A 113 11.69 5.68 -5.64
N ALA A 114 10.69 4.81 -5.46
CA ALA A 114 10.50 4.10 -4.21
C ALA A 114 11.70 3.20 -3.85
N LYS A 115 12.32 2.52 -4.82
CA LYS A 115 13.48 1.65 -4.56
C LYS A 115 14.66 2.47 -4.08
N GLN A 116 14.92 3.62 -4.70
CA GLN A 116 16.00 4.50 -4.28
C GLN A 116 15.77 4.99 -2.84
N ILE A 117 14.56 5.47 -2.52
CA ILE A 117 14.21 5.96 -1.18
C ILE A 117 14.37 4.84 -0.14
N LEU A 118 13.88 3.64 -0.42
CA LEU A 118 13.97 2.50 0.47
C LEU A 118 15.42 2.04 0.69
N HIS A 119 16.24 2.01 -0.36
CA HIS A 119 17.68 1.74 -0.22
C HIS A 119 18.39 2.78 0.66
N GLU A 120 18.08 4.07 0.47
CA GLU A 120 18.63 5.14 1.32
C GLU A 120 18.26 4.94 2.80
N TRP A 121 17.02 4.51 3.10
CA TRP A 121 16.60 4.24 4.48
C TRP A 121 17.30 3.02 5.09
N GLN A 122 17.47 1.94 4.32
CA GLN A 122 18.21 0.76 4.80
C GLN A 122 19.70 1.08 5.05
N ALA A 123 20.33 1.88 4.19
CA ALA A 123 21.71 2.31 4.38
C ALA A 123 21.89 3.17 5.64
N GLN A 124 20.90 4.03 5.95
CA GLN A 124 20.92 4.88 7.15
C GLN A 124 20.71 4.09 8.47
N ASP A 125 20.04 2.95 8.41
CA ASP A 125 19.86 2.06 9.57
C ASP A 125 21.19 1.37 9.96
N SER A 126 22.12 1.25 9.01
CA SER A 126 23.45 0.65 9.19
C SER A 126 24.55 1.67 9.51
N ASP A 127 24.35 2.97 9.27
CA ASP A 127 25.35 4.01 9.47
C ASP A 127 24.90 5.06 10.50
N LYS A 128 25.78 5.36 11.49
CA LYS A 128 25.47 6.27 12.61
C LYS A 128 25.48 7.75 12.25
N THR A 129 25.69 8.12 10.98
CA THR A 129 25.80 9.51 10.54
C THR A 129 24.66 9.88 9.56
N PRO A 130 23.59 10.58 10.01
CA PRO A 130 22.49 10.94 9.12
C PRO A 130 22.86 12.11 8.20
N THR A 131 22.78 11.89 6.91
CA THR A 131 23.02 12.93 5.88
C THR A 131 21.74 13.61 5.36
N LYS A 132 20.55 13.14 5.75
CA LYS A 132 19.22 13.73 5.40
C LYS A 132 18.27 13.64 6.60
N PRO A 133 17.19 14.48 6.64
CA PRO A 133 16.24 14.47 7.75
C PRO A 133 15.60 13.10 7.91
N ARG A 134 15.85 12.44 9.04
CA ARG A 134 15.11 11.27 9.48
C ARG A 134 13.73 11.75 9.96
N LEU A 135 12.69 10.99 9.65
CA LEU A 135 11.37 11.24 10.25
C LEU A 135 11.41 11.15 11.79
N ASN A 136 12.36 10.37 12.34
CA ASN A 136 12.74 10.40 13.74
C ASN A 136 14.23 10.02 13.87
N PRO A 137 15.14 10.94 14.27
CA PRO A 137 16.58 10.69 14.30
C PRO A 137 17.03 9.64 15.31
N ASP A 138 16.22 9.31 16.31
CA ASP A 138 16.61 8.46 17.45
C ASP A 138 16.07 7.01 17.36
N SER A 139 15.36 6.64 16.26
CA SER A 139 14.78 5.32 16.12
C SER A 139 14.99 4.74 14.72
N PRO A 140 15.26 3.42 14.58
CA PRO A 140 15.30 2.77 13.28
C PRO A 140 13.97 2.95 12.56
N VAL A 141 14.02 3.07 11.22
CA VAL A 141 12.80 3.16 10.40
C VAL A 141 12.09 1.80 10.47
N ARG A 142 10.98 1.73 11.19
CA ARG A 142 10.15 0.53 11.28
C ARG A 142 8.69 0.89 11.06
N PHE A 143 8.02 0.05 10.27
CA PHE A 143 6.60 0.17 9.93
C PHE A 143 5.81 -0.97 10.56
N ASP A 144 4.60 -0.67 11.00
CA ASP A 144 3.65 -1.67 11.49
C ASP A 144 2.89 -2.33 10.34
N LEU A 145 2.67 -1.54 9.28
CA LEU A 145 1.95 -1.92 8.08
C LEU A 145 2.65 -1.30 6.86
N ALA A 146 2.83 -2.08 5.80
CA ALA A 146 3.22 -1.58 4.49
C ALA A 146 2.15 -1.93 3.45
N PHE A 147 1.85 -1.01 2.53
CA PHE A 147 0.96 -1.24 1.40
C PHE A 147 1.75 -1.05 0.10
N ILE A 148 1.72 -2.07 -0.77
CA ILE A 148 2.43 -2.08 -2.06
C ILE A 148 1.40 -2.05 -3.18
N ASP A 149 1.32 -0.93 -3.87
CA ASP A 149 0.48 -0.70 -5.04
C ASP A 149 1.20 0.18 -6.08
N ALA A 150 2.34 -0.28 -6.53
CA ALA A 150 3.20 0.43 -7.49
C ALA A 150 3.39 -0.39 -8.78
N ASP A 151 4.55 -0.28 -9.45
CA ASP A 151 4.85 -1.02 -10.67
C ASP A 151 4.91 -2.53 -10.44
N LYS A 152 3.99 -3.26 -11.04
CA LYS A 152 3.82 -4.71 -10.85
C LYS A 152 5.05 -5.54 -11.26
N ARG A 153 5.89 -5.01 -12.15
CA ARG A 153 7.15 -5.64 -12.58
C ARG A 153 8.23 -5.63 -11.48
N GLU A 154 8.07 -4.77 -10.49
CA GLU A 154 9.04 -4.50 -9.43
C GLU A 154 8.61 -5.08 -8.07
N TYR A 155 7.51 -5.83 -7.99
CA TYR A 155 6.93 -6.29 -6.72
C TYR A 155 7.89 -7.16 -5.90
N CYS A 156 8.71 -8.02 -6.55
CA CYS A 156 9.73 -8.78 -5.84
C CYS A 156 10.76 -7.85 -5.18
N ALA A 157 11.24 -6.84 -5.91
CA ALA A 157 12.20 -5.88 -5.38
C ALA A 157 11.58 -5.03 -4.26
N TYR A 158 10.33 -4.57 -4.41
CA TYR A 158 9.64 -3.86 -3.34
C TYR A 158 9.49 -4.73 -2.09
N TYR A 159 9.12 -5.99 -2.23
CA TYR A 159 9.00 -6.90 -1.09
C TYR A 159 10.32 -7.06 -0.35
N GLU A 160 11.43 -7.31 -1.06
CA GLU A 160 12.75 -7.45 -0.45
C GLU A 160 13.20 -6.18 0.29
N LEU A 161 12.89 -4.99 -0.26
CA LEU A 161 13.22 -3.71 0.35
C LEU A 161 12.31 -3.34 1.52
N VAL A 162 11.02 -3.68 1.45
CA VAL A 162 10.03 -3.36 2.48
C VAL A 162 10.12 -4.33 3.65
N TYR A 163 10.35 -5.62 3.40
CA TYR A 163 10.36 -6.66 4.43
C TYR A 163 11.25 -6.33 5.66
N PRO A 164 12.53 -5.91 5.49
CA PRO A 164 13.36 -5.53 6.64
C PRO A 164 12.90 -4.28 7.37
N LEU A 165 12.15 -3.40 6.72
CA LEU A 165 11.60 -2.16 7.30
C LEU A 165 10.29 -2.39 8.06
N VAL A 166 9.61 -3.51 7.86
CA VAL A 166 8.43 -3.89 8.66
C VAL A 166 8.89 -4.58 9.93
N ARG A 167 8.30 -4.20 11.08
CA ARG A 167 8.61 -4.86 12.36
C ARG A 167 8.16 -6.32 12.37
N GLU A 168 8.72 -7.10 13.26
CA GLU A 168 8.18 -8.43 13.59
C GLU A 168 6.75 -8.30 14.12
N GLY A 169 5.86 -9.19 13.71
CA GLY A 169 4.43 -9.09 13.99
C GLY A 169 3.71 -8.00 13.21
N GLY A 170 4.38 -7.34 12.25
CA GLY A 170 3.78 -6.38 11.33
C GLY A 170 3.24 -7.04 10.07
N PHE A 171 2.63 -6.22 9.20
CA PHE A 171 1.95 -6.68 8.01
C PHE A 171 2.46 -5.98 6.75
N ILE A 172 2.44 -6.71 5.63
CA ILE A 172 2.57 -6.15 4.29
C ILE A 172 1.30 -6.53 3.54
N VAL A 173 0.69 -5.58 2.85
CA VAL A 173 -0.46 -5.79 1.98
C VAL A 173 -0.04 -5.41 0.57
N ALA A 174 -0.25 -6.31 -0.39
CA ALA A 174 0.08 -6.09 -1.80
C ALA A 174 -1.17 -6.14 -2.65
N ASP A 175 -1.38 -5.13 -3.49
CA ASP A 175 -2.55 -5.01 -4.36
C ASP A 175 -2.35 -5.67 -5.73
N ASN A 176 -3.44 -5.94 -6.43
CA ASN A 176 -3.51 -6.49 -7.79
C ASN A 176 -2.77 -7.83 -7.99
N THR A 177 -2.66 -8.65 -6.96
CA THR A 177 -1.86 -9.88 -7.00
C THR A 177 -2.50 -11.01 -7.80
N LEU A 178 -3.76 -10.88 -8.21
CA LEU A 178 -4.46 -11.78 -9.15
C LEU A 178 -4.54 -11.22 -10.57
N TRP A 179 -4.42 -9.89 -10.74
CA TRP A 179 -4.32 -9.20 -12.02
C TRP A 179 -5.38 -9.65 -13.03
N ASP A 180 -6.68 -9.43 -12.74
CA ASP A 180 -7.82 -9.87 -13.55
C ASP A 180 -7.78 -11.38 -13.96
N GLY A 181 -7.12 -12.20 -13.13
CA GLY A 181 -6.92 -13.62 -13.42
C GLY A 181 -5.78 -13.91 -14.41
N HIS A 182 -5.06 -12.91 -14.92
CA HIS A 182 -3.93 -13.11 -15.83
C HIS A 182 -2.83 -14.00 -15.22
N VAL A 183 -2.71 -14.03 -13.89
CA VAL A 183 -1.71 -14.87 -13.21
C VAL A 183 -1.90 -16.37 -13.47
N VAL A 184 -3.08 -16.83 -13.86
CA VAL A 184 -3.38 -18.23 -14.19
C VAL A 184 -3.63 -18.46 -15.67
N ASP A 185 -3.64 -17.42 -16.52
CA ASP A 185 -3.94 -17.52 -17.94
C ASP A 185 -2.63 -17.58 -18.77
N PRO A 186 -2.39 -18.66 -19.54
CA PRO A 186 -1.23 -18.79 -20.43
C PRO A 186 -1.15 -17.73 -21.53
N ALA A 187 -2.27 -17.07 -21.89
CA ALA A 187 -2.28 -15.98 -22.88
C ALA A 187 -1.36 -14.81 -22.44
N TYR A 188 -1.12 -14.64 -21.14
CA TYR A 188 -0.31 -13.58 -20.55
C TYR A 188 1.11 -14.01 -20.16
N ASP A 189 1.61 -15.15 -20.62
CA ASP A 189 2.96 -15.65 -20.30
C ASP A 189 4.11 -14.73 -20.76
N ARG A 190 3.82 -13.78 -21.64
CA ARG A 190 4.78 -12.77 -22.12
C ARG A 190 4.54 -11.36 -21.56
N ASP A 191 3.47 -11.17 -20.82
CA ASP A 191 3.19 -9.89 -20.19
C ASP A 191 4.09 -9.69 -18.97
N LYS A 192 4.88 -8.63 -18.99
CA LYS A 192 5.90 -8.36 -17.96
C LYS A 192 5.29 -8.11 -16.58
N GLN A 193 4.10 -7.52 -16.51
CA GLN A 193 3.42 -7.27 -15.23
C GLN A 193 2.92 -8.59 -14.64
N THR A 194 2.30 -9.43 -15.46
CA THR A 194 1.86 -10.77 -15.06
C THR A 194 3.01 -11.65 -14.61
N ILE A 195 4.14 -11.61 -15.33
CA ILE A 195 5.36 -12.34 -14.93
C ILE A 195 5.84 -11.87 -13.56
N GLY A 196 5.95 -10.56 -13.35
CA GLY A 196 6.39 -10.00 -12.07
C GLY A 196 5.49 -10.39 -10.91
N LEU A 197 4.16 -10.38 -11.10
CA LEU A 197 3.19 -10.80 -10.08
C LEU A 197 3.23 -12.31 -9.80
N ARG A 198 3.39 -13.15 -10.82
CA ARG A 198 3.59 -14.61 -10.62
C ARG A 198 4.85 -14.91 -9.83
N GLU A 199 5.94 -14.20 -10.13
CA GLU A 199 7.22 -14.33 -9.39
C GLU A 199 7.06 -13.87 -7.94
N PHE A 200 6.41 -12.73 -7.72
CA PHE A 200 6.10 -12.21 -6.39
C PHE A 200 5.24 -13.19 -5.59
N ASN A 201 4.13 -13.66 -6.16
CA ASN A 201 3.24 -14.60 -5.47
C ASN A 201 3.97 -15.89 -5.08
N ARG A 202 4.85 -16.41 -5.95
CA ARG A 202 5.67 -17.58 -5.65
C ARG A 202 6.70 -17.27 -4.57
N MET A 203 7.44 -16.14 -4.68
CA MET A 203 8.43 -15.71 -3.69
C MET A 203 7.82 -15.63 -2.30
N VAL A 204 6.67 -14.99 -2.15
CA VAL A 204 5.99 -14.85 -0.86
C VAL A 204 5.48 -16.18 -0.35
N ALA A 205 4.97 -17.06 -1.23
CA ALA A 205 4.48 -18.39 -0.85
C ALA A 205 5.60 -19.32 -0.34
N GLU A 206 6.82 -19.15 -0.84
CA GLU A 206 8.00 -19.91 -0.46
C GLU A 206 8.76 -19.29 0.74
N ASP A 207 8.39 -18.09 1.18
CA ASP A 207 9.09 -17.40 2.28
C ASP A 207 8.61 -17.91 3.64
N GLU A 208 9.43 -18.74 4.29
CA GLU A 208 9.12 -19.32 5.61
C GLU A 208 9.02 -18.29 6.75
N ARG A 209 9.52 -17.07 6.53
CA ARG A 209 9.52 -15.98 7.53
C ARG A 209 8.15 -15.29 7.65
N VAL A 210 7.22 -15.62 6.77
CA VAL A 210 5.90 -15.00 6.74
C VAL A 210 4.77 -16.03 6.76
N SER A 211 3.55 -15.55 6.99
CA SER A 211 2.31 -16.24 6.66
C SER A 211 1.50 -15.31 5.74
N GLN A 212 0.89 -15.82 4.69
CA GLN A 212 0.17 -15.00 3.72
C GLN A 212 -1.16 -15.63 3.33
N VAL A 213 -2.05 -14.78 2.82
CA VAL A 213 -3.30 -15.17 2.17
C VAL A 213 -3.59 -14.20 1.03
N ILE A 214 -4.06 -14.73 -0.10
CA ILE A 214 -4.58 -13.93 -1.21
C ILE A 214 -6.10 -13.86 -1.07
N LEU A 215 -6.64 -12.66 -0.98
CA LEU A 215 -8.08 -12.40 -0.98
C LEU A 215 -8.53 -12.02 -2.39
N PRO A 216 -9.58 -12.64 -2.95
CA PRO A 216 -10.10 -12.29 -4.28
C PRO A 216 -11.00 -11.05 -4.21
N VAL A 217 -10.44 -9.94 -3.74
CA VAL A 217 -11.08 -8.62 -3.71
C VAL A 217 -10.53 -7.84 -4.88
N ARG A 218 -11.39 -7.41 -5.81
CA ARG A 218 -11.00 -6.80 -7.08
C ARG A 218 -9.92 -7.67 -7.77
N ASP A 219 -8.77 -7.09 -8.07
CA ASP A 219 -7.64 -7.75 -8.73
C ASP A 219 -6.75 -8.58 -7.80
N GLY A 220 -7.23 -8.89 -6.61
CA GLY A 220 -6.53 -9.68 -5.60
C GLY A 220 -5.71 -8.84 -4.63
N LEU A 221 -5.90 -9.08 -3.35
CA LEU A 221 -5.17 -8.44 -2.27
C LEU A 221 -4.44 -9.50 -1.46
N THR A 222 -3.11 -9.47 -1.44
CA THR A 222 -2.30 -10.39 -0.62
C THR A 222 -1.98 -9.74 0.72
N ILE A 223 -2.39 -10.39 1.81
CA ILE A 223 -2.04 -10.00 3.18
C ILE A 223 -0.90 -10.91 3.64
N ILE A 224 0.20 -10.32 4.08
CA ILE A 224 1.43 -10.98 4.49
C ILE A 224 1.73 -10.56 5.93
N TYR A 225 1.81 -11.53 6.83
CA TYR A 225 2.18 -11.35 8.23
C TYR A 225 3.64 -11.73 8.44
N LYS A 226 4.45 -10.80 8.92
CA LYS A 226 5.85 -11.07 9.28
C LYS A 226 5.91 -11.78 10.63
N LYS A 227 6.35 -13.05 10.63
CA LYS A 227 6.46 -13.85 11.84
C LYS A 227 7.43 -13.23 12.84
N GLN A 228 7.21 -13.52 14.12
CA GLN A 228 8.15 -13.18 15.17
C GLN A 228 9.28 -14.20 15.18
N SER A 229 10.50 -13.75 15.47
CA SER A 229 11.69 -14.62 15.52
C SER A 229 11.68 -15.57 16.71
N THR A 230 10.83 -15.32 17.73
CA THR A 230 10.62 -16.20 18.87
C THR A 230 9.18 -16.68 18.86
N PRO A 231 8.91 -18.00 18.88
CA PRO A 231 7.55 -18.50 19.05
C PRO A 231 6.97 -17.94 20.34
N LEU A 232 5.72 -17.50 20.29
CA LEU A 232 4.94 -17.30 21.52
C LEU A 232 4.70 -18.72 22.09
N ASP A 233 5.39 -19.07 23.17
CA ASP A 233 5.17 -20.27 23.94
C ASP A 233 3.75 -20.31 24.53
#